data_64aa3ddf4cd714282be307262c0be75a
#
_entry.id   64aa3ddf4cd714282be307262c0be75a
#
_cell.length_a   1.000
_cell.length_b   1.000
_cell.length_c   1.000
_cell.angle_alpha   90.00
_cell.angle_beta   90.00
_cell.angle_gamma   90.00
#
_symmetry.space_group_name_H-M   'P 1'
#
loop_
_entity.id
_entity.type
_entity.pdbx_description
1 polymer ?
#
loop_
_entity_poly.entity_id
_entity_poly.type
_entity_poly.pdbx_seq_one_letter_code
_entity_poly.pdbx_strand_id
1 'polypeptide(L)'
;MNVDLDLCLKHLKALVACDTSNPPRNIEQSGLINYLNSLEYLNPKISDLGEGSFNIFLSKGSPKYLVNVHLDTVPVSEGWNSDPHKLIINDGKAIGLGACDI
;
A
#
# COMPACT_ATOMS: atom_id res chain seq x y z
N MET A 1 18.44 6.78 13.20
CA MET A 1 17.82 6.35 11.93
C MET A 1 17.24 7.56 11.22
N ASN A 2 17.65 7.78 10.00
CA ASN A 2 17.08 8.86 9.18
C ASN A 2 15.95 8.28 8.31
N VAL A 3 14.79 8.91 8.37
CA VAL A 3 13.66 8.56 7.49
C VAL A 3 13.73 9.47 6.27
N ASP A 4 13.75 8.86 5.09
CA ASP A 4 13.65 9.60 3.83
C ASP A 4 12.17 9.86 3.53
N LEU A 5 11.72 11.07 3.82
CA LEU A 5 10.32 11.44 3.63
C LEU A 5 9.91 11.37 2.16
N ASP A 6 10.78 11.78 1.24
CA ASP A 6 10.47 11.74 -0.19
C ASP A 6 10.26 10.30 -0.66
N LEU A 7 11.08 9.38 -0.17
CA LEU A 7 10.93 7.96 -0.50
C LEU A 7 9.62 7.39 0.10
N CYS A 8 9.31 7.75 1.33
CA CYS A 8 8.05 7.35 1.97
C CYS A 8 6.83 7.84 1.17
N LEU A 9 6.85 9.10 0.76
CA LEU A 9 5.77 9.68 -0.05
C LEU A 9 5.67 9.04 -1.42
N LYS A 10 6.80 8.67 -2.03
CA LYS A 10 6.81 7.95 -3.29
C LYS A 10 6.09 6.60 -3.17
N HIS A 11 6.41 5.82 -2.13
CA HIS A 11 5.76 4.55 -1.89
C HIS A 11 4.28 4.73 -1.53
N LEU A 12 3.96 5.70 -0.70
CA LEU A 12 2.57 5.98 -0.32
C LEU A 12 1.73 6.37 -1.53
N LYS A 13 2.28 7.20 -2.42
CA LYS A 13 1.61 7.59 -3.67
C LYS A 13 1.29 6.36 -4.53
N ALA A 14 2.24 5.45 -4.67
CA ALA A 14 2.05 4.22 -5.45
C ALA A 14 1.00 3.30 -4.81
N LEU A 15 1.02 3.15 -3.49
CA LEU A 15 0.08 2.30 -2.77
C LEU A 15 -1.35 2.87 -2.82
N VAL A 16 -1.51 4.18 -2.65
CA VAL A 16 -2.81 4.85 -2.73
C VAL A 16 -3.41 4.72 -4.13
N ALA A 17 -2.57 4.70 -5.17
CA ALA A 17 -3.02 4.53 -6.56
C ALA A 17 -3.59 3.14 -6.84
N CYS A 18 -3.29 2.15 -5.98
CA CYS A 18 -3.83 0.81 -6.10
C CYS A 18 -5.20 0.74 -5.42
N ASP A 19 -6.24 0.34 -6.13
CA ASP A 19 -7.56 0.14 -5.52
C ASP A 19 -7.60 -1.21 -4.83
N THR A 20 -7.29 -1.22 -3.54
CA THR A 20 -7.28 -2.42 -2.70
C THR A 20 -8.51 -2.51 -1.82
N SER A 21 -9.62 -1.91 -2.25
CA SER A 21 -10.89 -1.92 -1.51
C SER A 21 -11.37 -3.34 -1.20
N ASN A 22 -11.83 -3.55 0.01
CA ASN A 22 -12.35 -4.82 0.46
C ASN A 22 -13.63 -4.58 1.26
N PRO A 23 -14.83 -5.00 0.80
CA PRO A 23 -15.07 -5.58 -0.52
C PRO A 23 -14.85 -4.59 -1.67
N PRO A 24 -14.65 -5.07 -2.93
CA PRO A 24 -14.76 -6.45 -3.42
C PRO A 24 -13.51 -7.31 -3.30
N ARG A 25 -12.35 -6.77 -2.97
CA ARG A 25 -11.08 -7.50 -2.85
C ARG A 25 -10.52 -7.95 -4.21
N ASN A 26 -10.38 -7.00 -5.13
CA ASN A 26 -9.79 -7.25 -6.45
C ASN A 26 -8.27 -6.94 -6.43
N ILE A 27 -7.54 -7.60 -5.56
CA ILE A 27 -6.12 -7.27 -5.30
C ILE A 27 -5.25 -7.53 -6.53
N GLU A 28 -5.49 -8.60 -7.28
CA GLU A 28 -4.71 -8.91 -8.48
C GLU A 28 -4.81 -7.80 -9.54
N GLN A 29 -5.99 -7.21 -9.69
CA GLN A 29 -6.24 -6.16 -10.68
C GLN A 29 -5.80 -4.78 -10.20
N SER A 30 -5.50 -4.63 -8.90
CA SER A 30 -5.18 -3.34 -8.32
C SER A 30 -3.82 -2.78 -8.72
N GLY A 31 -2.91 -3.65 -9.16
CA GLY A 31 -1.52 -3.28 -9.42
C GLY A 31 -0.61 -3.41 -8.18
N LEU A 32 -1.17 -3.73 -7.02
CA LEU A 32 -0.41 -3.83 -5.76
C LEU A 32 0.68 -4.89 -5.85
N ILE A 33 0.35 -6.09 -6.34
CA ILE A 33 1.30 -7.19 -6.44
C ILE A 33 2.46 -6.82 -7.38
N ASN A 34 2.15 -6.24 -8.53
CA ASN A 34 3.18 -5.81 -9.49
C ASN A 34 4.09 -4.75 -8.88
N TYR A 35 3.51 -3.79 -8.15
CA TYR A 35 4.30 -2.75 -7.51
C TYR A 35 5.26 -3.33 -6.46
N LEU A 36 4.77 -4.19 -5.58
CA LEU A 36 5.59 -4.79 -4.51
C LEU A 36 6.65 -5.73 -5.09
N ASN A 37 6.34 -6.46 -6.15
CA ASN A 37 7.32 -7.29 -6.85
C ASN A 37 8.44 -6.46 -7.49
N SER A 38 8.16 -5.21 -7.86
CA SER A 38 9.18 -4.32 -8.42
C SER A 38 10.22 -3.87 -7.40
N LEU A 39 9.92 -4.01 -6.11
CA LEU A 39 10.82 -3.64 -5.02
C LEU A 39 11.81 -4.78 -4.72
N GLU A 40 12.63 -5.14 -5.70
CA GLU A 40 13.52 -6.31 -5.64
C GLU A 40 14.49 -6.26 -4.46
N TYR A 41 14.92 -5.07 -4.06
CA TYR A 41 15.81 -4.88 -2.93
C TYR A 41 15.22 -5.29 -1.58
N LEU A 42 13.90 -5.48 -1.51
CA LEU A 42 13.18 -5.95 -0.33
C LEU A 42 12.83 -7.44 -0.40
N ASN A 43 13.33 -8.15 -1.41
CA ASN A 43 13.13 -9.60 -1.57
C ASN A 43 11.65 -10.03 -1.43
N PRO A 44 10.74 -9.47 -2.22
CA PRO A 44 9.31 -9.74 -2.05
C PRO A 44 8.99 -11.21 -2.26
N LYS A 45 8.21 -11.77 -1.34
CA LYS A 45 7.65 -13.11 -1.43
C LYS A 45 6.15 -13.01 -1.28
N ILE A 46 5.41 -13.47 -2.29
CA ILE A 46 3.97 -13.34 -2.37
C ILE A 46 3.36 -14.71 -2.30
N SER A 47 2.44 -14.90 -1.37
CA SER A 47 1.68 -16.13 -1.19
C SER A 47 0.22 -15.87 -1.48
N ASP A 48 -0.32 -16.56 -2.48
CA ASP A 48 -1.74 -16.52 -2.80
C ASP A 48 -2.48 -17.47 -1.84
N LEU A 49 -3.38 -16.91 -1.05
CA LEU A 49 -4.16 -17.65 -0.05
C LEU A 49 -5.53 -18.09 -0.59
N GLY A 50 -5.82 -17.75 -1.85
CA GLY A 50 -7.13 -18.00 -2.45
C GLY A 50 -8.12 -16.88 -2.17
N GLU A 51 -9.21 -16.86 -2.95
CA GLU A 51 -10.31 -15.91 -2.80
C GLU A 51 -9.90 -14.43 -2.81
N GLY A 52 -8.84 -14.11 -3.56
CA GLY A 52 -8.32 -12.75 -3.66
C GLY A 52 -7.49 -12.29 -2.47
N SER A 53 -7.13 -13.18 -1.56
CA SER A 53 -6.30 -12.88 -0.40
C SER A 53 -4.84 -13.25 -0.65
N PHE A 54 -3.93 -12.38 -0.20
CA PHE A 54 -2.49 -12.57 -0.38
C PHE A 54 -1.75 -12.23 0.91
N ASN A 55 -0.69 -12.96 1.18
CA ASN A 55 0.35 -12.53 2.12
C ASN A 55 1.56 -12.08 1.32
N ILE A 56 2.14 -10.96 1.74
CA ILE A 56 3.30 -10.37 1.09
C ILE A 56 4.36 -10.17 2.15
N PHE A 57 5.51 -10.80 1.97
CA PHE A 57 6.63 -10.72 2.89
C PHE A 57 7.77 -9.95 2.23
N LEU A 58 8.18 -8.85 2.85
CA LEU A 58 9.32 -8.04 2.42
C LEU A 58 10.40 -8.13 3.48
N SER A 59 11.65 -8.31 3.07
CA SER A 59 12.76 -8.38 4.01
C SER A 59 14.01 -7.76 3.45
N LYS A 60 14.86 -7.24 4.33
CA LYS A 60 16.15 -6.66 3.97
C LYS A 60 17.19 -7.01 5.02
N GLY A 61 18.36 -7.47 4.56
CA GLY A 61 19.46 -7.81 5.44
C GLY A 61 19.16 -9.02 6.32
N SER A 62 19.56 -8.95 7.59
CA SER A 62 19.30 -9.99 8.61
C SER A 62 18.32 -9.42 9.63
N PRO A 63 17.02 -9.47 9.36
CA PRO A 63 16.04 -8.82 10.21
C PRO A 63 15.89 -9.49 11.57
N LYS A 64 15.70 -8.67 12.61
CA LYS A 64 15.43 -9.12 13.98
C LYS A 64 13.98 -8.86 14.38
N TYR A 65 13.27 -8.06 13.61
CA TYR A 65 11.90 -7.63 13.93
C TYR A 65 11.00 -7.89 12.75
N LEU A 66 9.76 -8.22 13.05
CA LEU A 66 8.69 -8.36 12.07
C LEU A 66 7.63 -7.30 12.35
N VAL A 67 7.29 -6.54 11.32
CA VAL A 67 6.16 -5.60 11.38
C VAL A 67 5.04 -6.17 10.52
N ASN A 68 3.85 -6.30 11.08
CA ASN A 68 2.69 -6.82 10.38
C ASN A 68 1.66 -5.71 10.18
N VAL A 69 1.30 -5.46 8.93
CA VAL A 69 0.30 -4.44 8.55
C VAL A 69 -0.62 -5.02 7.49
N HIS A 70 -1.80 -4.42 7.33
CA HIS A 70 -2.66 -4.73 6.19
C HIS A 70 -2.51 -3.64 5.12
N LEU A 71 -2.79 -3.99 3.87
CA LEU A 71 -2.72 -3.06 2.74
C LEU A 71 -4.07 -2.85 2.06
N ASP A 72 -5.07 -3.67 2.38
CA ASP A 72 -6.42 -3.45 1.90
C ASP A 72 -7.08 -2.29 2.63
N THR A 73 -8.00 -1.63 1.95
CA THR A 73 -8.72 -0.49 2.48
C THR A 73 -10.22 -0.78 2.54
N VAL A 74 -10.95 0.06 3.24
CA VAL A 74 -12.41 0.09 3.12
C VAL A 74 -12.80 0.65 1.74
N PRO A 75 -14.02 0.35 1.23
CA PRO A 75 -14.50 0.99 0.01
C PRO A 75 -14.60 2.50 0.16
N VAL A 76 -14.51 3.22 -0.96
CA VAL A 76 -14.66 4.67 -0.97
C VAL A 76 -16.05 5.05 -0.46
N SER A 77 -16.10 5.97 0.50
CA SER A 77 -17.34 6.55 1.00
C SER A 77 -17.64 7.86 0.28
N GLU A 78 -18.84 8.39 0.50
CA GLU A 78 -19.21 9.70 -0.02
C GLU A 78 -18.46 10.82 0.70
N GLY A 79 -18.36 11.98 0.06
CA GLY A 79 -17.79 13.18 0.67
C GLY A 79 -16.35 13.48 0.34
N TRP A 80 -15.72 12.70 -0.54
CA TRP A 80 -14.37 12.98 -1.01
C TRP A 80 -14.37 14.22 -1.93
N ASN A 81 -13.50 15.19 -1.62
CA ASN A 81 -13.31 16.41 -2.43
C ASN A 81 -12.24 16.24 -3.50
N SER A 82 -11.57 15.10 -3.53
CA SER A 82 -10.51 14.78 -4.48
C SER A 82 -10.59 13.30 -4.81
N ASP A 83 -9.81 12.85 -5.80
CA ASP A 83 -9.71 11.43 -6.15
C ASP A 83 -9.11 10.65 -4.97
N PRO A 84 -9.85 9.71 -4.36
CA PRO A 84 -9.35 8.95 -3.21
C PRO A 84 -8.14 8.06 -3.55
N HIS A 85 -7.97 7.70 -4.83
CA HIS A 85 -6.85 6.87 -5.30
C HIS A 85 -5.71 7.69 -5.89
N LYS A 86 -5.66 8.99 -5.59
CA LYS A 86 -4.56 9.85 -5.99
C LYS A 86 -4.06 10.64 -4.78
N LEU A 87 -2.86 10.32 -4.32
CA LEU A 87 -2.29 11.02 -3.19
C LEU A 87 -2.10 12.50 -3.51
N ILE A 88 -2.65 13.35 -2.66
CA ILE A 88 -2.53 14.80 -2.77
C ILE A 88 -1.77 15.31 -1.56
N ILE A 89 -0.75 16.12 -1.81
CA ILE A 89 0.00 16.80 -0.76
C ILE A 89 -0.47 18.26 -0.73
N ASN A 90 -1.10 18.65 0.36
CA ASN A 90 -1.63 20.00 0.52
C ASN A 90 -1.51 20.44 1.97
N ASP A 91 -0.92 21.61 2.18
CA ASP A 91 -0.79 22.23 3.50
C ASP A 91 -0.18 21.29 4.54
N GLY A 92 0.90 20.61 4.17
CA GLY A 92 1.62 19.67 5.04
C GLY A 92 0.89 18.37 5.30
N LYS A 93 -0.18 18.07 4.54
CA LYS A 93 -0.97 16.86 4.69
C LYS A 93 -0.91 16.00 3.44
N ALA A 94 -0.83 14.69 3.62
CA ALA A 94 -0.97 13.72 2.55
C ALA A 94 -2.38 13.11 2.62
N ILE A 95 -3.16 13.27 1.55
CA ILE A 95 -4.57 12.91 1.51
C ILE A 95 -4.80 11.82 0.48
N GLY A 96 -5.34 10.69 0.90
CA GLY A 96 -5.67 9.56 0.04
C GLY A 96 -6.38 8.48 0.85
N LEU A 97 -7.14 7.63 0.17
CA LEU A 97 -7.87 6.55 0.83
C LEU A 97 -6.88 5.58 1.49
N GLY A 98 -7.04 5.35 2.78
CA GLY A 98 -6.20 4.43 3.54
C GLY A 98 -4.82 4.98 3.91
N ALA A 99 -4.53 6.26 3.65
CA ALA A 99 -3.20 6.84 3.89
C ALA A 99 -2.78 6.83 5.37
N CYS A 100 -3.73 6.79 6.30
CA CYS A 100 -3.48 6.77 7.74
C CYS A 100 -3.97 5.50 8.43
N ASP A 101 -4.59 4.59 7.72
CA ASP A 101 -5.23 3.42 8.32
C ASP A 101 -4.40 2.16 8.06
N ILE A 102 -3.77 1.68 9.13
CA ILE A 102 -3.09 0.39 9.16
C ILE A 102 -3.30 -0.32 10.48
#